data_d2ceb5572e99818cac357edac14b5180
#
_entry.id   d2ceb5572e99818cac357edac14b5180
#
_cell.length_a   1.000
_cell.length_b   1.000
_cell.length_c   1.000
_cell.angle_alpha   90.00
_cell.angle_beta   90.00
_cell.angle_gamma   90.00
#
_symmetry.space_group_name_H-M   'P 1'
#
loop_
_entity.id
_entity.type
_entity.pdbx_description
1 polymer ?
#
loop_
_entity_poly.entity_id
_entity_poly.type
_entity_poly.pdbx_seq_one_letter_code
_entity_poly.pdbx_strand_id
1 'polypeptide(L)'
;MGFHTFDADDADRLERASVRYRRVSAEEVVGPLAGDGAGVLADLGSGTGFYTDDVAEYADTVYGVDVQPEMHEYYREKGVPENVELVASDVSDLPFADGELDGAFSTMTYHEFASPGAVAEVARVVRTGGRFVVFDWTADGDGDHGPPVDERFTADDAVATLEAAGFEVDSASTRTETFGVVARAP
;
A
#
# COMPACT_ATOMS: atom_id res chain seq x y z
N MET A 1 4.64 14.26 -14.74
CA MET A 1 5.96 13.89 -14.18
C MET A 1 5.88 12.39 -13.97
N GLY A 2 6.83 11.62 -14.50
CA GLY A 2 6.88 10.17 -14.25
C GLY A 2 7.45 9.96 -12.86
N PHE A 3 6.75 9.24 -12.01
CA PHE A 3 7.28 8.80 -10.73
C PHE A 3 8.38 7.76 -10.96
N HIS A 4 9.33 7.70 -10.06
CA HIS A 4 10.41 6.72 -10.13
C HIS A 4 9.90 5.39 -9.60
N THR A 5 9.66 4.44 -10.51
CA THR A 5 9.25 3.08 -10.15
C THR A 5 10.48 2.29 -9.68
N PHE A 6 10.32 1.45 -8.66
CA PHE A 6 11.41 0.64 -8.12
C PHE A 6 11.98 -0.29 -9.21
N ASP A 7 13.32 -0.46 -9.25
CA ASP A 7 13.98 -1.31 -10.23
C ASP A 7 13.78 -2.80 -9.86
N ALA A 8 13.11 -3.55 -10.72
CA ALA A 8 12.82 -4.96 -10.50
C ALA A 8 14.10 -5.83 -10.37
N ASP A 9 15.23 -5.41 -10.94
CA ASP A 9 16.52 -6.10 -10.78
C ASP A 9 17.02 -6.08 -9.31
N ASP A 10 16.51 -5.14 -8.49
CA ASP A 10 16.81 -5.00 -7.07
C ASP A 10 15.76 -5.65 -6.13
N ALA A 11 14.81 -6.44 -6.68
CA ALA A 11 13.68 -7.03 -5.94
C ALA A 11 14.10 -7.79 -4.66
N ASP A 12 15.23 -8.51 -4.68
CA ASP A 12 15.79 -9.19 -3.50
C ASP A 12 15.98 -8.28 -2.27
N ARG A 13 16.15 -6.97 -2.50
CA ARG A 13 16.31 -5.99 -1.40
C ARG A 13 15.01 -5.78 -0.64
N LEU A 14 13.86 -5.98 -1.31
CA LEU A 14 12.52 -5.84 -0.71
C LEU A 14 12.21 -6.98 0.27
N GLU A 15 12.89 -8.13 0.15
CA GLU A 15 12.70 -9.30 1.01
C GLU A 15 13.55 -9.28 2.30
N ARG A 16 14.27 -8.19 2.56
CA ARG A 16 15.10 -8.06 3.76
C ARG A 16 14.25 -7.69 4.99
N ALA A 17 13.68 -8.68 5.67
CA ALA A 17 12.79 -8.52 6.82
C ALA A 17 13.32 -7.56 7.90
N SER A 18 14.62 -7.67 8.28
CA SER A 18 15.22 -6.78 9.27
C SER A 18 15.28 -5.30 8.84
N VAL A 19 15.24 -5.02 7.54
CA VAL A 19 15.22 -3.67 7.00
C VAL A 19 13.78 -3.16 6.90
N ARG A 20 12.86 -4.01 6.41
CA ARG A 20 11.44 -3.67 6.23
C ARG A 20 10.76 -3.43 7.58
N TYR A 21 10.81 -4.40 8.48
CA TYR A 21 10.14 -4.30 9.79
C TYR A 21 10.73 -3.27 10.75
N ARG A 22 11.96 -2.81 10.53
CA ARG A 22 12.48 -1.65 11.27
C ARG A 22 11.75 -0.36 10.92
N ARG A 23 11.17 -0.26 9.72
CA ARG A 23 10.44 0.91 9.22
C ARG A 23 8.95 0.79 9.48
N VAL A 24 8.36 -0.36 9.14
CA VAL A 24 6.94 -0.65 9.34
C VAL A 24 6.85 -2.11 9.77
N SER A 25 6.30 -2.39 10.93
CA SER A 25 6.10 -3.76 11.41
C SER A 25 4.85 -4.39 10.77
N ALA A 26 4.78 -5.72 10.75
CA ALA A 26 3.60 -6.44 10.28
C ALA A 26 2.34 -6.02 11.05
N GLU A 27 2.44 -5.86 12.38
CA GLU A 27 1.30 -5.50 13.23
C GLU A 27 0.72 -4.12 12.93
N GLU A 28 1.56 -3.17 12.45
CA GLU A 28 1.10 -1.84 12.07
C GLU A 28 0.28 -1.87 10.79
N VAL A 29 0.57 -2.78 9.86
CA VAL A 29 -0.20 -2.98 8.64
C VAL A 29 -1.45 -3.82 8.91
N VAL A 30 -1.28 -4.96 9.56
CA VAL A 30 -2.34 -5.94 9.84
C VAL A 30 -3.36 -5.41 10.84
N GLY A 31 -2.90 -4.76 11.93
CA GLY A 31 -3.77 -4.35 13.04
C GLY A 31 -4.97 -3.51 12.62
N PRO A 32 -4.82 -2.45 11.83
CA PRO A 32 -5.96 -1.68 11.33
C PRO A 32 -6.88 -2.46 10.38
N LEU A 33 -6.35 -3.39 9.60
CA LEU A 33 -7.11 -4.18 8.61
C LEU A 33 -7.89 -5.33 9.24
N ALA A 34 -7.35 -5.95 10.29
CA ALA A 34 -7.96 -7.13 10.94
C ALA A 34 -9.18 -6.82 11.83
N GLY A 35 -9.57 -5.53 11.99
CA GLY A 35 -10.53 -5.11 13.03
C GLY A 35 -11.94 -5.63 12.90
N ASP A 36 -12.44 -5.98 11.71
CA ASP A 36 -13.83 -6.40 11.45
C ASP A 36 -13.93 -7.83 10.87
N GLY A 37 -12.86 -8.60 10.96
CA GLY A 37 -12.78 -9.95 10.37
C GLY A 37 -12.10 -9.93 9.00
N ALA A 38 -11.56 -11.08 8.65
CA ALA A 38 -10.89 -11.30 7.39
C ALA A 38 -11.90 -11.10 6.24
N GLY A 39 -11.56 -10.25 5.31
CA GLY A 39 -12.36 -9.95 4.14
C GLY A 39 -11.49 -9.99 2.88
N VAL A 40 -11.96 -9.31 1.86
CA VAL A 40 -11.27 -9.14 0.59
C VAL A 40 -10.45 -7.85 0.65
N LEU A 41 -9.13 -7.97 0.62
CA LEU A 41 -8.20 -6.86 0.73
C LEU A 41 -7.37 -6.68 -0.55
N ALA A 42 -6.82 -5.48 -0.75
CA ALA A 42 -5.85 -5.23 -1.82
C ALA A 42 -4.58 -4.57 -1.26
N ASP A 43 -3.42 -5.09 -1.69
CA ASP A 43 -2.10 -4.47 -1.52
C ASP A 43 -1.78 -3.67 -2.79
N LEU A 44 -1.76 -2.35 -2.67
CA LEU A 44 -1.56 -1.42 -3.79
C LEU A 44 -0.07 -1.06 -3.93
N GLY A 45 0.57 -1.60 -4.97
CA GLY A 45 2.01 -1.63 -5.14
C GLY A 45 2.63 -2.77 -4.34
N SER A 46 2.12 -3.99 -4.54
CA SER A 46 2.50 -5.17 -3.76
C SER A 46 3.96 -5.60 -3.96
N GLY A 47 4.57 -5.24 -5.09
CA GLY A 47 5.93 -5.62 -5.42
C GLY A 47 6.16 -7.13 -5.31
N THR A 48 7.12 -7.52 -4.48
CA THR A 48 7.47 -8.92 -4.21
C THR A 48 6.51 -9.63 -3.25
N GLY A 49 5.48 -8.95 -2.75
CA GLY A 49 4.50 -9.50 -1.82
C GLY A 49 4.97 -9.58 -0.36
N PHE A 50 5.99 -8.83 0.04
CA PHE A 50 6.56 -8.93 1.38
C PHE A 50 5.51 -8.69 2.49
N TYR A 51 4.73 -7.62 2.40
CA TYR A 51 3.63 -7.36 3.36
C TYR A 51 2.33 -8.04 2.96
N THR A 52 2.15 -8.37 1.67
CA THR A 52 1.02 -9.18 1.21
C THR A 52 0.98 -10.52 1.95
N ASP A 53 2.16 -11.17 2.14
CA ASP A 53 2.28 -12.43 2.86
C ASP A 53 1.82 -12.31 4.33
N ASP A 54 2.24 -11.23 5.02
CA ASP A 54 1.82 -10.97 6.40
C ASP A 54 0.30 -10.77 6.51
N VAL A 55 -0.29 -10.01 5.58
CA VAL A 55 -1.74 -9.71 5.58
C VAL A 55 -2.56 -10.92 5.18
N ALA A 56 -2.04 -11.77 4.29
CA ALA A 56 -2.73 -12.98 3.82
C ALA A 56 -3.06 -13.97 4.96
N GLU A 57 -2.28 -13.98 6.04
CA GLU A 57 -2.58 -14.81 7.22
C GLU A 57 -3.88 -14.41 7.94
N TYR A 58 -4.39 -13.20 7.69
CA TYR A 58 -5.54 -12.60 8.40
C TYR A 58 -6.70 -12.21 7.47
N ALA A 59 -6.60 -12.50 6.16
CA ALA A 59 -7.61 -12.16 5.17
C ALA A 59 -8.18 -13.41 4.49
N ASP A 60 -9.41 -13.32 3.99
CA ASP A 60 -10.01 -14.38 3.17
C ASP A 60 -9.38 -14.40 1.78
N THR A 61 -9.15 -13.22 1.20
CA THR A 61 -8.47 -13.03 -0.09
C THR A 61 -7.67 -11.73 -0.06
N VAL A 62 -6.46 -11.74 -0.63
CA VAL A 62 -5.67 -10.53 -0.87
C VAL A 62 -5.34 -10.42 -2.35
N TYR A 63 -5.69 -9.30 -2.95
CA TYR A 63 -5.24 -8.94 -4.28
C TYR A 63 -3.89 -8.20 -4.19
N GLY A 64 -2.82 -8.81 -4.69
CA GLY A 64 -1.53 -8.15 -4.86
C GLY A 64 -1.52 -7.36 -6.17
N VAL A 65 -1.74 -6.05 -6.09
CA VAL A 65 -1.81 -5.17 -7.27
C VAL A 65 -0.45 -4.52 -7.50
N ASP A 66 0.09 -4.71 -8.70
CA ASP A 66 1.31 -4.04 -9.12
C ASP A 66 1.28 -3.76 -10.63
N VAL A 67 1.89 -2.66 -11.05
CA VAL A 67 1.97 -2.26 -12.46
C VAL A 67 3.11 -3.00 -13.18
N GLN A 68 4.07 -3.54 -12.45
CA GLN A 68 5.24 -4.22 -12.98
C GLN A 68 5.04 -5.76 -13.03
N PRO A 69 4.91 -6.37 -14.21
CA PRO A 69 4.79 -7.83 -14.35
C PRO A 69 5.98 -8.59 -13.75
N GLU A 70 7.18 -8.00 -13.79
CA GLU A 70 8.42 -8.57 -13.27
C GLU A 70 8.36 -8.79 -11.75
N MET A 71 7.71 -7.88 -11.01
CA MET A 71 7.46 -8.04 -9.56
C MET A 71 6.57 -9.25 -9.28
N HIS A 72 5.52 -9.43 -10.09
CA HIS A 72 4.66 -10.60 -9.98
C HIS A 72 5.38 -11.92 -10.39
N GLU A 73 6.31 -11.88 -11.33
CA GLU A 73 7.15 -13.04 -11.66
C GLU A 73 8.02 -13.42 -10.47
N TYR A 74 8.70 -12.45 -9.86
CA TYR A 74 9.47 -12.66 -8.63
C TYR A 74 8.60 -13.25 -7.51
N TYR A 75 7.41 -12.68 -7.28
CA TYR A 75 6.51 -13.18 -6.24
C TYR A 75 6.05 -14.63 -6.51
N ARG A 76 5.77 -14.99 -7.77
CA ARG A 76 5.45 -16.37 -8.13
C ARG A 76 6.61 -17.32 -7.86
N GLU A 77 7.84 -16.91 -8.17
CA GLU A 77 9.04 -17.70 -7.90
C GLU A 77 9.31 -17.87 -6.40
N LYS A 78 9.06 -16.85 -5.61
CA LYS A 78 9.11 -16.91 -4.14
C LYS A 78 8.06 -17.85 -3.54
N GLY A 79 6.92 -17.98 -4.16
CA GLY A 79 5.74 -18.72 -3.70
C GLY A 79 4.64 -17.78 -3.18
N VAL A 80 3.50 -17.79 -3.86
CA VAL A 80 2.32 -16.98 -3.53
C VAL A 80 1.39 -17.81 -2.64
N PRO A 81 0.88 -17.27 -1.51
CA PRO A 81 -0.13 -17.93 -0.68
C PRO A 81 -1.40 -18.27 -1.48
N GLU A 82 -2.11 -19.34 -1.09
CA GLU A 82 -3.28 -19.86 -1.81
C GLU A 82 -4.44 -18.84 -1.91
N ASN A 83 -4.53 -17.92 -0.95
CA ASN A 83 -5.55 -16.87 -0.88
C ASN A 83 -5.06 -15.51 -1.43
N VAL A 84 -3.94 -15.48 -2.14
CA VAL A 84 -3.44 -14.28 -2.80
C VAL A 84 -3.61 -14.40 -4.32
N GLU A 85 -4.20 -13.36 -4.92
CA GLU A 85 -4.35 -13.23 -6.37
C GLU A 85 -3.55 -12.02 -6.88
N LEU A 86 -2.73 -12.23 -7.92
CA LEU A 86 -1.89 -11.17 -8.49
C LEU A 86 -2.61 -10.45 -9.63
N VAL A 87 -2.72 -9.13 -9.52
CA VAL A 87 -3.43 -8.26 -10.46
C VAL A 87 -2.49 -7.23 -11.05
N ALA A 88 -2.21 -7.33 -12.34
CA ALA A 88 -1.40 -6.33 -13.06
C ALA A 88 -2.29 -5.14 -13.44
N SER A 89 -2.21 -4.04 -12.68
CA SER A 89 -3.02 -2.82 -12.93
C SER A 89 -2.35 -1.59 -12.34
N ASP A 90 -2.65 -0.44 -12.94
CA ASP A 90 -2.40 0.87 -12.34
C ASP A 90 -3.46 1.15 -11.26
N VAL A 91 -3.05 1.78 -10.15
CA VAL A 91 -3.96 2.12 -9.04
C VAL A 91 -5.04 3.12 -9.47
N SER A 92 -4.82 3.88 -10.53
CA SER A 92 -5.82 4.79 -11.09
C SER A 92 -6.90 4.12 -11.95
N ASP A 93 -6.78 2.82 -12.24
CA ASP A 93 -7.75 2.04 -13.05
C ASP A 93 -7.80 0.58 -12.56
N LEU A 94 -8.38 0.38 -11.37
CA LEU A 94 -8.45 -0.91 -10.71
C LEU A 94 -9.59 -1.78 -11.29
N PRO A 95 -9.35 -3.06 -11.58
CA PRO A 95 -10.35 -3.95 -12.19
C PRO A 95 -11.35 -4.50 -11.18
N PHE A 96 -11.74 -3.71 -10.18
CA PHE A 96 -12.71 -4.07 -9.15
C PHE A 96 -14.00 -3.26 -9.28
N ALA A 97 -15.12 -3.83 -8.88
CA ALA A 97 -16.39 -3.13 -8.80
C ALA A 97 -16.40 -2.12 -7.64
N ASP A 98 -17.38 -1.20 -7.65
CA ASP A 98 -17.59 -0.26 -6.57
C ASP A 98 -17.84 -0.99 -5.24
N GLY A 99 -17.04 -0.69 -4.22
CA GLY A 99 -17.18 -1.28 -2.89
C GLY A 99 -16.90 -2.78 -2.80
N GLU A 100 -16.17 -3.35 -3.76
CA GLU A 100 -15.84 -4.78 -3.78
C GLU A 100 -14.85 -5.17 -2.68
N LEU A 101 -13.94 -4.26 -2.30
CA LEU A 101 -12.91 -4.52 -1.31
C LEU A 101 -13.37 -4.12 0.09
N ASP A 102 -13.10 -4.96 1.09
CA ASP A 102 -13.30 -4.64 2.49
C ASP A 102 -12.26 -3.65 3.01
N GLY A 103 -11.10 -3.61 2.40
CA GLY A 103 -10.04 -2.65 2.67
C GLY A 103 -8.91 -2.72 1.67
N ALA A 104 -8.01 -1.74 1.76
CA ALA A 104 -6.79 -1.70 0.97
C ALA A 104 -5.62 -1.20 1.82
N PHE A 105 -4.41 -1.51 1.40
CA PHE A 105 -3.21 -0.97 2.01
C PHE A 105 -2.13 -0.72 0.96
N SER A 106 -1.16 0.13 1.32
CA SER A 106 0.04 0.38 0.51
C SER A 106 1.23 0.60 1.43
N THR A 107 2.35 -0.03 1.11
CA THR A 107 3.57 0.05 1.90
C THR A 107 4.77 0.42 1.03
N MET A 108 5.34 1.60 1.26
CA MET A 108 6.53 2.13 0.57
C MET A 108 6.35 2.33 -0.94
N THR A 109 5.08 2.56 -1.40
CA THR A 109 4.74 2.71 -2.82
C THR A 109 3.76 3.86 -3.07
N TYR A 110 3.11 4.39 -2.02
CA TYR A 110 2.13 5.46 -2.15
C TYR A 110 2.66 6.66 -2.97
N HIS A 111 3.93 7.05 -2.79
CA HIS A 111 4.56 8.14 -3.53
C HIS A 111 4.58 7.91 -5.05
N GLU A 112 4.54 6.66 -5.52
CA GLU A 112 4.57 6.33 -6.95
C GLU A 112 3.21 6.56 -7.63
N PHE A 113 2.09 6.43 -6.92
CA PHE A 113 0.74 6.53 -7.50
C PHE A 113 -0.13 7.66 -6.92
N ALA A 114 0.27 8.29 -5.81
CA ALA A 114 -0.55 9.26 -5.10
C ALA A 114 -0.95 10.46 -5.97
N SER A 115 -2.08 10.32 -6.63
CA SER A 115 -2.75 11.36 -7.41
C SER A 115 -4.22 11.44 -6.99
N PRO A 116 -4.90 12.58 -7.19
CA PRO A 116 -6.34 12.67 -6.91
C PRO A 116 -7.16 11.59 -7.61
N GLY A 117 -6.77 11.19 -8.83
CA GLY A 117 -7.44 10.14 -9.59
C GLY A 117 -7.28 8.76 -8.97
N ALA A 118 -6.04 8.38 -8.60
CA ALA A 118 -5.77 7.09 -7.98
C ALA A 118 -6.43 6.98 -6.59
N VAL A 119 -6.37 8.04 -5.78
CA VAL A 119 -7.01 8.02 -4.46
C VAL A 119 -8.53 7.98 -4.56
N ALA A 120 -9.13 8.65 -5.56
CA ALA A 120 -10.56 8.54 -5.85
C ALA A 120 -10.95 7.12 -6.32
N GLU A 121 -10.07 6.45 -7.07
CA GLU A 121 -10.27 5.07 -7.50
C GLU A 121 -10.22 4.11 -6.31
N VAL A 122 -9.29 4.30 -5.37
CA VAL A 122 -9.27 3.53 -4.11
C VAL A 122 -10.57 3.77 -3.32
N ALA A 123 -11.06 5.02 -3.23
CA ALA A 123 -12.33 5.33 -2.59
C ALA A 123 -13.53 4.64 -3.27
N ARG A 124 -13.48 4.44 -4.59
CA ARG A 124 -14.53 3.74 -5.35
C ARG A 124 -14.56 2.26 -5.05
N VAL A 125 -13.39 1.60 -5.03
CA VAL A 125 -13.32 0.12 -4.92
C VAL A 125 -13.41 -0.39 -3.49
N VAL A 126 -13.04 0.42 -2.49
CA VAL A 126 -13.17 0.08 -1.07
C VAL A 126 -14.59 0.40 -0.61
N ARG A 127 -15.26 -0.55 0.05
CA ARG A 127 -16.62 -0.35 0.55
C ARG A 127 -16.68 0.79 1.59
N THR A 128 -17.83 1.43 1.69
CA THR A 128 -18.09 2.45 2.72
C THR A 128 -17.67 1.95 4.11
N GLY A 129 -16.84 2.74 4.80
CA GLY A 129 -16.26 2.42 6.11
C GLY A 129 -15.14 1.39 6.09
N GLY A 130 -14.78 0.85 4.92
CA GLY A 130 -13.61 0.00 4.76
C GLY A 130 -12.31 0.78 4.97
N ARG A 131 -11.25 0.09 5.37
CA ARG A 131 -9.98 0.73 5.75
C ARG A 131 -9.08 0.93 4.55
N PHE A 132 -8.42 2.10 4.51
CA PHE A 132 -7.23 2.31 3.69
C PHE A 132 -6.05 2.65 4.60
N VAL A 133 -5.01 1.82 4.54
CA VAL A 133 -3.81 1.91 5.38
C VAL A 133 -2.61 2.24 4.50
N VAL A 134 -1.94 3.34 4.79
CA VAL A 134 -0.78 3.81 4.03
C VAL A 134 0.42 3.94 4.95
N PHE A 135 1.54 3.34 4.57
CA PHE A 135 2.85 3.62 5.14
C PHE A 135 3.83 3.92 4.01
N ASP A 136 4.48 5.07 4.07
CA ASP A 136 5.44 5.45 3.04
C ASP A 136 6.58 6.32 3.59
N TRP A 137 7.58 6.59 2.76
CA TRP A 137 8.68 7.47 3.03
C TRP A 137 8.18 8.91 3.23
N THR A 138 8.66 9.55 4.31
CA THR A 138 8.29 10.94 4.58
C THR A 138 9.25 11.94 3.92
N ALA A 139 8.71 13.03 3.41
CA ALA A 139 9.49 14.18 2.96
C ALA A 139 10.22 14.90 4.12
N ASP A 140 9.79 14.68 5.36
CA ASP A 140 10.43 15.21 6.57
C ASP A 140 11.63 14.37 7.03
N GLY A 141 11.97 13.27 6.33
CA GLY A 141 13.09 12.38 6.67
C GLY A 141 14.44 12.89 6.16
N ASP A 142 15.51 12.25 6.63
CA ASP A 142 16.90 12.64 6.31
C ASP A 142 17.29 12.40 4.83
N GLY A 143 16.52 11.57 4.12
CA GLY A 143 16.78 11.24 2.70
C GLY A 143 17.89 10.23 2.47
N ASP A 144 18.42 9.62 3.52
CA ASP A 144 19.51 8.64 3.42
C ASP A 144 19.08 7.32 2.75
N HIS A 145 17.77 7.05 2.72
CA HIS A 145 17.18 5.84 2.17
C HIS A 145 15.87 6.15 1.44
N GLY A 146 15.44 5.25 0.54
CA GLY A 146 14.19 5.39 -0.22
C GLY A 146 14.33 6.27 -1.47
N PRO A 147 13.22 6.73 -2.04
CA PRO A 147 13.21 7.62 -3.21
C PRO A 147 13.77 9.01 -2.86
N PRO A 148 14.10 9.86 -3.86
CA PRO A 148 14.46 11.24 -3.64
C PRO A 148 13.43 11.98 -2.77
N VAL A 149 13.90 12.90 -1.90
CA VAL A 149 13.01 13.60 -0.94
C VAL A 149 11.93 14.42 -1.65
N ASP A 150 12.22 14.96 -2.83
CA ASP A 150 11.30 15.74 -3.66
C ASP A 150 10.22 14.90 -4.36
N GLU A 151 10.32 13.57 -4.28
CA GLU A 151 9.29 12.62 -4.74
C GLU A 151 8.40 12.10 -3.61
N ARG A 152 8.68 12.46 -2.36
CA ARG A 152 7.96 12.01 -1.17
C ARG A 152 6.86 12.96 -0.77
N PHE A 153 5.93 12.44 0.03
CA PHE A 153 4.88 13.21 0.69
C PHE A 153 5.16 13.34 2.19
N THR A 154 4.61 14.37 2.82
CA THR A 154 4.46 14.42 4.27
C THR A 154 3.21 13.66 4.68
N ALA A 155 3.07 13.34 5.99
CA ALA A 155 1.82 12.80 6.52
C ALA A 155 0.63 13.75 6.26
N ASP A 156 0.86 15.06 6.38
CA ASP A 156 -0.17 16.10 6.17
C ASP A 156 -0.61 16.15 4.69
N ASP A 157 0.31 15.98 3.72
CA ASP A 157 -0.02 15.91 2.30
C ASP A 157 -0.89 14.68 2.00
N ALA A 158 -0.53 13.53 2.57
CA ALA A 158 -1.30 12.30 2.41
C ALA A 158 -2.71 12.43 3.02
N VAL A 159 -2.81 13.00 4.24
CA VAL A 159 -4.09 13.31 4.90
C VAL A 159 -4.95 14.21 4.02
N ALA A 160 -4.40 15.33 3.54
CA ALA A 160 -5.14 16.26 2.71
C ALA A 160 -5.65 15.61 1.40
N THR A 161 -4.84 14.74 0.79
CA THR A 161 -5.24 14.03 -0.43
C THR A 161 -6.36 13.02 -0.18
N LEU A 162 -6.27 12.26 0.93
CA LEU A 162 -7.30 11.30 1.33
C LEU A 162 -8.62 11.99 1.69
N GLU A 163 -8.57 13.06 2.49
CA GLU A 163 -9.76 13.84 2.85
C GLU A 163 -10.43 14.49 1.64
N ALA A 164 -9.64 14.96 0.66
CA ALA A 164 -10.19 15.50 -0.60
C ALA A 164 -10.93 14.44 -1.44
N ALA A 165 -10.59 13.16 -1.29
CA ALA A 165 -11.30 12.03 -1.90
C ALA A 165 -12.45 11.49 -1.03
N GLY A 166 -12.72 12.10 0.11
CA GLY A 166 -13.84 11.77 1.00
C GLY A 166 -13.51 10.78 2.12
N PHE A 167 -12.27 10.35 2.25
CA PHE A 167 -11.88 9.49 3.38
C PHE A 167 -11.97 10.23 4.71
N GLU A 168 -12.36 9.51 5.77
CA GLU A 168 -12.25 9.96 7.14
C GLU A 168 -10.96 9.42 7.76
N VAL A 169 -10.03 10.31 8.13
CA VAL A 169 -8.74 9.90 8.70
C VAL A 169 -8.89 9.57 10.19
N ASP A 170 -8.60 8.33 10.56
CA ASP A 170 -8.63 7.85 11.95
C ASP A 170 -7.34 8.19 12.70
N SER A 171 -6.19 8.08 12.01
CA SER A 171 -4.89 8.41 12.57
C SER A 171 -3.87 8.76 11.50
N ALA A 172 -2.97 9.67 11.84
CA ALA A 172 -1.79 9.99 11.05
C ALA A 172 -0.57 10.13 11.97
N SER A 173 0.59 9.71 11.50
CA SER A 173 1.83 9.79 12.28
C SER A 173 3.03 10.00 11.38
N THR A 174 3.91 10.92 11.76
CA THR A 174 5.25 11.07 11.16
C THR A 174 6.28 10.36 12.03
N ARG A 175 7.18 9.63 11.40
CA ARG A 175 8.29 8.93 12.02
C ARG A 175 9.62 9.47 11.49
N THR A 176 10.74 8.88 11.90
CA THR A 176 12.07 9.34 11.48
C THR A 176 12.25 9.31 9.95
N GLU A 177 11.84 8.24 9.27
CA GLU A 177 12.02 8.07 7.82
C GLU A 177 10.70 7.82 7.07
N THR A 178 9.61 7.57 7.79
CA THR A 178 8.31 7.18 7.22
C THR A 178 7.17 7.96 7.82
N PHE A 179 6.03 7.93 7.16
CA PHE A 179 4.75 8.29 7.76
C PHE A 179 3.77 7.11 7.70
N GLY A 180 2.73 7.17 8.51
CA GLY A 180 1.62 6.22 8.45
C GLY A 180 0.29 6.95 8.57
N VAL A 181 -0.69 6.55 7.76
CA VAL A 181 -2.07 7.05 7.78
C VAL A 181 -3.02 5.87 7.76
N VAL A 182 -4.03 5.90 8.62
CA VAL A 182 -5.17 4.98 8.61
C VAL A 182 -6.44 5.79 8.39
N ALA A 183 -7.20 5.43 7.38
CA ALA A 183 -8.41 6.14 7.01
C ALA A 183 -9.55 5.18 6.66
N ARG A 184 -10.78 5.68 6.69
CA ARG A 184 -12.00 4.95 6.28
C ARG A 184 -12.55 5.54 5.00
N ALA A 185 -12.92 4.65 4.05
CA ALA A 185 -13.55 5.02 2.79
C ALA A 185 -14.95 5.63 3.01
N PRO A 186 -15.35 6.59 2.15
CA PRO A 186 -16.61 7.32 2.21
C PRO A 186 -17.84 6.47 2.05
#